data_87c830d55e5f073ffca5a71887252f4b
#
_entry.id   87c830d55e5f073ffca5a71887252f4b
#
_cell.length_a   1.000
_cell.length_b   1.000
_cell.length_c   1.000
_cell.angle_alpha   90.00
_cell.angle_beta   90.00
_cell.angle_gamma   90.00
#
_symmetry.space_group_name_H-M   'P 1'
#
loop_
_entity.id
_entity.type
_entity.pdbx_description
1 polymer ?
#
loop_
_entity_poly.entity_id
_entity_poly.type
_entity_poly.pdbx_seq_one_letter_code
_entity_poly.pdbx_strand_id
1 'polypeptide(L)'
;MSGSAGKMGGAEMRDGLKERLLNKVKVTDKFWRGYQELVMDTVIPYQEKILNDEIPGVEKSHALANFRIAAGLEEGEFYGMVFQDSDVAKWLESVAYALEVRPDAELEERADKVIEIIEKAQQDDGYLNTFFTIKEPEHRWQNLQECHELYCAGPVSYTHLRAHETSAHL
;
A
#
# COMPACT_ATOMS: atom_id res chain seq x y z
N MET A 1 30.10 5.08 -36.01
CA MET A 1 28.92 4.20 -35.99
C MET A 1 28.32 4.26 -34.60
N SER A 2 27.29 5.09 -34.45
CA SER A 2 26.61 5.37 -33.20
C SER A 2 25.39 4.45 -33.14
N GLY A 3 25.42 3.47 -32.23
CA GLY A 3 24.31 2.56 -32.00
C GLY A 3 23.28 3.18 -31.05
N SER A 4 22.12 3.53 -31.57
CA SER A 4 20.92 3.93 -30.83
C SER A 4 20.42 2.73 -30.03
N ALA A 5 20.60 2.72 -28.71
CA ALA A 5 19.94 1.77 -27.81
C ALA A 5 18.50 2.25 -27.57
N GLY A 6 17.53 1.46 -28.07
CA GLY A 6 16.13 1.83 -28.13
C GLY A 6 15.43 1.88 -26.77
N LYS A 7 14.69 2.94 -26.57
CA LYS A 7 13.64 3.11 -25.55
C LYS A 7 12.36 2.33 -25.96
N MET A 8 12.41 1.02 -26.06
CA MET A 8 11.23 0.22 -26.47
C MET A 8 10.61 -0.66 -25.34
N GLY A 9 11.14 -0.64 -24.12
CA GLY A 9 10.65 -1.56 -23.08
C GLY A 9 9.48 -1.05 -22.22
N GLY A 10 9.26 0.25 -22.11
CA GLY A 10 8.32 0.82 -21.15
C GLY A 10 6.85 0.89 -21.61
N ALA A 11 6.62 1.09 -22.88
CA ALA A 11 5.26 1.23 -23.44
C ALA A 11 4.57 -0.13 -23.65
N GLU A 12 5.31 -1.15 -24.12
CA GLU A 12 4.77 -2.50 -24.30
C GLU A 12 4.44 -3.20 -22.98
N MET A 13 5.22 -2.94 -21.90
CA MET A 13 4.92 -3.50 -20.57
C MET A 13 3.66 -2.87 -19.97
N ARG A 14 3.40 -1.58 -20.20
CA ARG A 14 2.18 -0.88 -19.76
C ARG A 14 0.93 -1.37 -20.47
N ASP A 15 0.99 -1.67 -21.76
CA ASP A 15 -0.14 -2.20 -22.52
C ASP A 15 -0.51 -3.63 -22.09
N GLY A 16 0.46 -4.47 -21.79
CA GLY A 16 0.23 -5.84 -21.28
C GLY A 16 -0.38 -5.85 -19.87
N LEU A 17 -0.14 -4.83 -19.02
CA LEU A 17 -0.80 -4.68 -17.73
C LEU A 17 -2.26 -4.24 -17.87
N LYS A 18 -2.56 -3.31 -18.78
CA LYS A 18 -3.93 -2.84 -19.05
C LYS A 18 -4.88 -3.96 -19.45
N GLU A 19 -4.38 -5.02 -20.09
CA GLU A 19 -5.20 -6.19 -20.46
C GLU A 19 -5.57 -7.10 -19.27
N ARG A 20 -4.92 -6.96 -18.12
CA ARG A 20 -5.14 -7.80 -16.92
C ARG A 20 -6.02 -7.14 -15.86
N LEU A 21 -6.61 -5.98 -16.12
CA LEU A 21 -7.43 -5.26 -15.16
C LEU A 21 -8.69 -6.06 -14.82
N LEU A 22 -8.98 -6.19 -13.53
CA LEU A 22 -10.15 -6.89 -12.99
C LEU A 22 -11.48 -6.26 -13.41
N ASN A 23 -11.48 -5.01 -13.89
CA ASN A 23 -12.66 -4.32 -14.39
C ASN A 23 -13.32 -4.99 -15.60
N LYS A 24 -12.62 -5.93 -16.27
CA LYS A 24 -13.18 -6.77 -17.35
C LYS A 24 -14.08 -7.89 -16.83
N VAL A 25 -14.02 -8.20 -15.54
CA VAL A 25 -14.81 -9.25 -14.90
C VAL A 25 -15.83 -8.63 -13.97
N LYS A 26 -17.12 -8.90 -14.23
CA LYS A 26 -18.20 -8.46 -13.36
C LYS A 26 -18.79 -9.66 -12.62
N VAL A 27 -18.79 -9.58 -11.29
CA VAL A 27 -19.50 -10.54 -10.44
C VAL A 27 -20.99 -10.23 -10.49
N THR A 28 -21.79 -11.18 -10.98
CA THR A 28 -23.24 -10.99 -11.19
C THR A 28 -24.10 -11.80 -10.23
N ASP A 29 -23.57 -12.84 -9.61
CA ASP A 29 -24.30 -13.64 -8.64
C ASP A 29 -24.50 -12.90 -7.31
N LYS A 30 -25.62 -13.20 -6.63
CA LYS A 30 -26.03 -12.50 -5.41
C LYS A 30 -25.08 -12.76 -4.23
N PHE A 31 -24.50 -13.95 -4.14
CA PHE A 31 -23.65 -14.36 -3.02
C PHE A 31 -22.32 -13.58 -3.03
N TRP A 32 -21.55 -13.64 -4.13
CA TRP A 32 -20.27 -12.95 -4.22
C TRP A 32 -20.38 -11.43 -4.27
N ARG A 33 -21.47 -10.90 -4.87
CA ARG A 33 -21.75 -9.46 -4.79
C ARG A 33 -21.95 -9.01 -3.36
N GLY A 34 -22.69 -9.80 -2.54
CA GLY A 34 -22.89 -9.49 -1.12
C GLY A 34 -21.55 -9.44 -0.35
N TYR A 35 -20.60 -10.32 -0.69
CA TYR A 35 -19.24 -10.26 -0.11
C TYR A 35 -18.44 -9.06 -0.58
N GLN A 36 -18.50 -8.69 -1.86
CA GLN A 36 -17.87 -7.47 -2.37
C GLN A 36 -18.40 -6.23 -1.67
N GLU A 37 -19.72 -6.10 -1.54
CA GLU A 37 -20.38 -5.00 -0.83
C GLU A 37 -19.96 -4.96 0.65
N LEU A 38 -19.92 -6.11 1.34
CA LEU A 38 -19.46 -6.21 2.71
C LEU A 38 -18.02 -5.72 2.87
N VAL A 39 -17.12 -6.13 1.97
CA VAL A 39 -15.70 -5.70 2.02
C VAL A 39 -15.60 -4.19 1.78
N MET A 40 -16.26 -3.67 0.76
CA MET A 40 -16.18 -2.24 0.41
C MET A 40 -16.83 -1.34 1.47
N ASP A 41 -17.99 -1.73 1.99
CA ASP A 41 -18.80 -0.85 2.84
C ASP A 41 -18.50 -1.02 4.35
N THR A 42 -17.86 -2.12 4.74
CA THR A 42 -17.63 -2.43 6.16
C THR A 42 -16.17 -2.74 6.46
N VAL A 43 -15.56 -3.69 5.75
CA VAL A 43 -14.24 -4.20 6.13
C VAL A 43 -13.15 -3.16 5.86
N ILE A 44 -13.11 -2.56 4.69
CA ILE A 44 -12.10 -1.53 4.32
C ILE A 44 -12.18 -0.32 5.26
N PRO A 45 -13.36 0.31 5.51
CA PRO A 45 -13.47 1.42 6.45
C PRO A 45 -13.13 1.04 7.90
N TYR A 46 -13.46 -0.18 8.33
CA TYR A 46 -13.11 -0.65 9.65
C TYR A 46 -11.59 -0.84 9.81
N GLN A 47 -10.94 -1.47 8.82
CA GLN A 47 -9.49 -1.67 8.83
C GLN A 47 -8.73 -0.34 8.80
N GLU A 48 -9.20 0.65 8.04
CA GLU A 48 -8.63 2.00 8.07
C GLU A 48 -8.59 2.59 9.48
N LYS A 49 -9.70 2.47 10.22
CA LYS A 49 -9.76 2.93 11.61
C LYS A 49 -8.83 2.16 12.54
N ILE A 50 -8.66 0.85 12.33
CA ILE A 50 -7.68 0.04 13.08
C ILE A 50 -6.25 0.54 12.81
N LEU A 51 -5.88 0.76 11.53
CA LEU A 51 -4.55 1.24 11.16
C LEU A 51 -4.25 2.65 11.68
N ASN A 52 -5.28 3.47 11.89
CA ASN A 52 -5.21 4.81 12.48
C ASN A 52 -5.37 4.85 14.01
N ASP A 53 -5.49 3.69 14.67
CA ASP A 53 -5.68 3.59 16.12
C ASP A 53 -6.96 4.26 16.66
N GLU A 54 -8.01 4.35 15.83
CA GLU A 54 -9.25 5.09 16.11
C GLU A 54 -10.34 4.26 16.80
N ILE A 55 -10.16 2.94 16.98
CA ILE A 55 -11.18 2.09 17.57
C ILE A 55 -11.03 2.03 19.10
N PRO A 56 -11.96 2.57 19.88
CA PRO A 56 -11.88 2.53 21.34
C PRO A 56 -11.95 1.11 21.88
N GLY A 57 -11.09 0.79 22.87
CA GLY A 57 -11.10 -0.52 23.56
C GLY A 57 -10.46 -1.66 22.76
N VAL A 58 -9.90 -1.39 21.59
CA VAL A 58 -9.10 -2.33 20.81
C VAL A 58 -7.62 -1.98 20.98
N GLU A 59 -6.76 -3.00 20.98
CA GLU A 59 -5.31 -2.80 20.99
C GLU A 59 -4.89 -2.01 19.77
N LYS A 60 -4.04 -1.01 19.96
CA LYS A 60 -3.60 -0.12 18.90
C LYS A 60 -2.66 -0.82 17.94
N SER A 61 -2.89 -0.65 16.66
CA SER A 61 -2.05 -1.18 15.58
C SER A 61 -0.72 -0.43 15.48
N HIS A 62 -0.73 0.90 15.67
CA HIS A 62 0.38 1.82 15.40
C HIS A 62 0.94 1.76 13.97
N ALA A 63 0.32 1.04 13.04
CA ALA A 63 0.87 0.84 11.70
C ALA A 63 1.07 2.15 10.95
N LEU A 64 0.05 3.03 10.89
CA LEU A 64 0.20 4.35 10.27
C LEU A 64 1.00 5.34 11.14
N ALA A 65 0.97 5.20 12.47
CA ALA A 65 1.82 5.99 13.36
C ALA A 65 3.30 5.72 13.07
N ASN A 66 3.71 4.46 12.91
CA ASN A 66 5.07 4.11 12.53
C ASN A 66 5.51 4.77 11.21
N PHE A 67 4.65 4.80 10.19
CA PHE A 67 4.95 5.51 8.95
C PHE A 67 5.08 7.03 9.16
N ARG A 68 4.20 7.65 9.98
CA ARG A 68 4.32 9.08 10.30
C ARG A 68 5.60 9.41 11.07
N ILE A 69 6.02 8.54 11.98
CA ILE A 69 7.29 8.69 12.70
C ILE A 69 8.47 8.55 11.75
N ALA A 70 8.49 7.52 10.89
CA ALA A 70 9.55 7.31 9.90
C ALA A 70 9.64 8.48 8.89
N ALA A 71 8.50 9.12 8.58
CA ALA A 71 8.41 10.31 7.74
C ALA A 71 8.81 11.63 8.46
N GLY A 72 9.09 11.60 9.76
CA GLY A 72 9.36 12.79 10.56
C GLY A 72 8.13 13.70 10.76
N LEU A 73 6.92 13.21 10.56
CA LEU A 73 5.67 13.92 10.75
C LEU A 73 5.15 13.82 12.19
N GLU A 74 5.64 12.85 12.94
CA GLU A 74 5.26 12.58 14.33
C GLU A 74 6.51 12.15 15.11
N GLU A 75 6.59 12.51 16.40
CA GLU A 75 7.65 12.05 17.30
C GLU A 75 7.17 10.79 18.02
N GLY A 76 8.05 9.80 18.17
CA GLY A 76 7.72 8.56 18.87
C GLY A 76 8.74 7.46 18.66
N GLU A 77 8.40 6.28 19.16
CA GLU A 77 9.18 5.05 19.00
C GLU A 77 8.39 4.06 18.14
N PHE A 78 9.09 3.13 17.49
CA PHE A 78 8.45 2.03 16.77
C PHE A 78 7.68 1.12 17.72
N TYR A 79 6.46 0.76 17.34
CA TYR A 79 5.64 -0.20 18.07
C TYR A 79 5.09 -1.27 17.13
N GLY A 80 5.04 -2.52 17.62
CA GLY A 80 4.45 -3.65 16.92
C GLY A 80 5.48 -4.63 16.37
N MET A 81 5.07 -5.39 15.37
CA MET A 81 5.88 -6.42 14.74
C MET A 81 6.74 -5.83 13.63
N VAL A 82 7.93 -6.41 13.42
CA VAL A 82 8.88 -5.99 12.37
C VAL A 82 8.28 -5.96 10.95
N PHE A 83 7.20 -6.69 10.71
CA PHE A 83 6.45 -6.76 9.45
C PHE A 83 5.15 -5.91 9.44
N GLN A 84 4.96 -5.03 10.41
CA GLN A 84 3.73 -4.22 10.58
C GLN A 84 3.39 -3.38 9.35
N ASP A 85 4.40 -2.90 8.62
CA ASP A 85 4.23 -2.12 7.38
C ASP A 85 3.37 -2.83 6.34
N SER A 86 3.41 -4.16 6.32
CA SER A 86 2.64 -4.97 5.36
C SER A 86 1.13 -4.81 5.52
N ASP A 87 0.63 -4.43 6.70
CA ASP A 87 -0.80 -4.28 6.95
C ASP A 87 -1.36 -3.03 6.26
N VAL A 88 -0.58 -1.94 6.25
CA VAL A 88 -0.94 -0.73 5.49
C VAL A 88 -0.94 -1.02 3.98
N ALA A 89 0.07 -1.73 3.49
CA ALA A 89 0.16 -2.09 2.08
C ALA A 89 -1.01 -2.99 1.63
N LYS A 90 -1.41 -3.98 2.43
CA LYS A 90 -2.57 -4.84 2.15
C LYS A 90 -3.89 -4.08 2.17
N TRP A 91 -4.03 -3.09 3.07
CA TRP A 91 -5.19 -2.22 3.07
C TRP A 91 -5.28 -1.41 1.77
N LEU A 92 -4.19 -0.76 1.35
CA LEU A 92 -4.12 -0.02 0.07
C LEU A 92 -4.42 -0.93 -1.14
N GLU A 93 -3.90 -2.15 -1.17
CA GLU A 93 -4.22 -3.12 -2.21
C GLU A 93 -5.72 -3.43 -2.25
N SER A 94 -6.34 -3.62 -1.08
CA SER A 94 -7.79 -3.85 -0.97
C SER A 94 -8.59 -2.65 -1.46
N VAL A 95 -8.16 -1.42 -1.15
CA VAL A 95 -8.76 -0.18 -1.65
C VAL A 95 -8.65 -0.10 -3.17
N ALA A 96 -7.48 -0.38 -3.74
CA ALA A 96 -7.29 -0.37 -5.19
C ALA A 96 -8.25 -1.33 -5.91
N TYR A 97 -8.41 -2.55 -5.40
CA TYR A 97 -9.40 -3.49 -5.94
C TYR A 97 -10.85 -3.02 -5.78
N ALA A 98 -11.18 -2.39 -4.65
CA ALA A 98 -12.51 -1.85 -4.41
C ALA A 98 -12.87 -0.73 -5.40
N LEU A 99 -11.93 0.19 -5.65
CA LEU A 99 -12.08 1.30 -6.59
C LEU A 99 -12.23 0.82 -8.04
N GLU A 100 -11.59 -0.28 -8.43
CA GLU A 100 -11.83 -0.91 -9.75
C GLU A 100 -13.26 -1.45 -9.92
N VAL A 101 -13.87 -1.92 -8.83
CA VAL A 101 -15.26 -2.44 -8.83
C VAL A 101 -16.27 -1.32 -8.77
N ARG A 102 -16.03 -0.34 -7.92
CA ARG A 102 -16.93 0.80 -7.67
C ARG A 102 -16.11 2.05 -7.38
N PRO A 103 -16.07 3.03 -8.30
CA PRO A 103 -15.41 4.31 -8.06
C PRO A 103 -15.97 5.02 -6.82
N ASP A 104 -15.10 5.53 -5.96
CA ASP A 104 -15.42 6.23 -4.72
C ASP A 104 -14.33 7.29 -4.45
N ALA A 105 -14.62 8.54 -4.77
CA ALA A 105 -13.67 9.64 -4.66
C ALA A 105 -13.23 9.94 -3.21
N GLU A 106 -14.08 9.67 -2.21
CA GLU A 106 -13.70 9.86 -0.80
C GLU A 106 -12.73 8.76 -0.34
N LEU A 107 -12.94 7.53 -0.78
CA LEU A 107 -12.03 6.42 -0.49
C LEU A 107 -10.69 6.63 -1.20
N GLU A 108 -10.70 7.10 -2.44
CA GLU A 108 -9.50 7.43 -3.21
C GLU A 108 -8.68 8.52 -2.50
N GLU A 109 -9.31 9.63 -2.09
CA GLU A 109 -8.63 10.71 -1.35
C GLU A 109 -8.00 10.22 -0.03
N ARG A 110 -8.65 9.29 0.69
CA ARG A 110 -8.10 8.70 1.90
C ARG A 110 -6.89 7.81 1.61
N ALA A 111 -6.94 7.02 0.55
CA ALA A 111 -5.81 6.21 0.11
C ALA A 111 -4.62 7.09 -0.31
N ASP A 112 -4.85 8.16 -1.05
CA ASP A 112 -3.81 9.10 -1.47
C ASP A 112 -3.09 9.72 -0.27
N LYS A 113 -3.82 10.09 0.78
CA LYS A 113 -3.21 10.59 2.04
C LYS A 113 -2.29 9.56 2.70
N VAL A 114 -2.66 8.28 2.66
CA VAL A 114 -1.81 7.20 3.18
C VAL A 114 -0.57 7.03 2.30
N ILE A 115 -0.73 7.09 0.98
CA ILE A 115 0.38 7.01 0.02
C ILE A 115 1.37 8.16 0.24
N GLU A 116 0.89 9.39 0.42
CA GLU A 116 1.75 10.55 0.73
C GLU A 116 2.58 10.36 2.01
N ILE A 117 2.03 9.72 3.03
CA ILE A 117 2.77 9.41 4.26
C ILE A 117 3.86 8.38 3.97
N ILE A 118 3.56 7.34 3.20
CA ILE A 118 4.52 6.29 2.80
C ILE A 118 5.66 6.90 1.96
N GLU A 119 5.33 7.76 0.99
CA GLU A 119 6.32 8.46 0.17
C GLU A 119 7.29 9.29 1.01
N LYS A 120 6.78 10.01 2.02
CA LYS A 120 7.61 10.79 2.95
C LYS A 120 8.45 9.91 3.88
N ALA A 121 8.02 8.69 4.18
CA ALA A 121 8.76 7.73 5.00
C ALA A 121 9.89 7.04 4.21
N GLN A 122 9.83 7.04 2.87
CA GLN A 122 10.87 6.47 2.04
C GLN A 122 12.17 7.28 2.18
N GLN A 123 13.28 6.58 2.42
CA GLN A 123 14.58 7.20 2.57
C GLN A 123 15.18 7.63 1.22
N ASP A 124 16.14 8.54 1.22
CA ASP A 124 16.79 9.07 0.02
C ASP A 124 17.43 7.98 -0.87
N ASP A 125 17.85 6.87 -0.28
CA ASP A 125 18.37 5.70 -0.98
C ASP A 125 17.27 4.76 -1.54
N GLY A 126 16.00 5.12 -1.36
CA GLY A 126 14.84 4.33 -1.76
C GLY A 126 14.40 3.27 -0.75
N TYR A 127 15.11 3.14 0.39
CA TYR A 127 14.74 2.19 1.43
C TYR A 127 13.40 2.55 2.09
N LEU A 128 12.57 1.54 2.34
CA LEU A 128 11.28 1.70 2.98
C LEU A 128 11.00 0.51 3.92
N ASN A 129 11.13 0.74 5.21
CA ASN A 129 10.73 -0.14 6.29
C ASN A 129 10.77 0.68 7.59
N THR A 130 9.64 0.76 8.30
CA THR A 130 9.52 1.66 9.46
C THR A 130 10.31 1.16 10.66
N PHE A 131 10.38 -0.16 10.90
CA PHE A 131 11.14 -0.74 12.01
C PHE A 131 12.62 -0.37 11.92
N PHE A 132 13.25 -0.65 10.78
CA PHE A 132 14.66 -0.37 10.60
C PHE A 132 14.95 1.13 10.45
N THR A 133 14.01 1.92 9.93
CA THR A 133 14.22 3.38 9.88
C THR A 133 14.20 4.02 11.25
N ILE A 134 13.30 3.58 12.15
CA ILE A 134 13.11 4.20 13.47
C ILE A 134 14.03 3.59 14.52
N LYS A 135 14.19 2.26 14.53
CA LYS A 135 14.75 1.54 15.68
C LYS A 135 16.14 0.97 15.45
N GLU A 136 16.40 0.38 14.28
CA GLU A 136 17.62 -0.39 14.03
C GLU A 136 18.23 -0.11 12.65
N PRO A 137 18.54 1.15 12.30
CA PRO A 137 18.97 1.52 10.95
C PRO A 137 20.27 0.84 10.50
N GLU A 138 21.14 0.48 11.45
CA GLU A 138 22.39 -0.22 11.19
C GLU A 138 22.24 -1.71 10.88
N HIS A 139 21.06 -2.29 11.15
CA HIS A 139 20.79 -3.71 10.93
C HIS A 139 20.03 -4.02 9.63
N ARG A 140 19.82 -3.04 8.76
CA ARG A 140 19.18 -3.23 7.45
C ARG A 140 19.82 -4.37 6.67
N TRP A 141 19.01 -5.22 6.07
CA TRP A 141 19.40 -6.34 5.19
C TRP A 141 20.20 -7.47 5.86
N GLN A 142 20.38 -7.46 7.17
CA GLN A 142 21.20 -8.45 7.86
C GLN A 142 20.47 -9.76 8.19
N ASN A 143 19.14 -9.71 8.38
CA ASN A 143 18.32 -10.89 8.70
C ASN A 143 17.04 -10.92 7.89
N LEU A 144 17.16 -11.20 6.60
CA LEU A 144 16.01 -11.22 5.68
C LEU A 144 15.00 -12.32 5.99
N GLN A 145 15.43 -13.40 6.65
CA GLN A 145 14.58 -14.53 6.97
C GLN A 145 13.57 -14.20 8.08
N GLU A 146 14.00 -13.53 9.14
CA GLU A 146 13.16 -13.28 10.32
C GLU A 146 12.58 -11.87 10.35
N CYS A 147 13.28 -10.91 9.74
CA CYS A 147 12.89 -9.51 9.78
C CYS A 147 11.98 -9.07 8.61
N HIS A 148 11.71 -9.95 7.66
CA HIS A 148 10.68 -9.77 6.63
C HIS A 148 10.80 -8.49 5.78
N GLU A 149 12.00 -7.90 5.63
CA GLU A 149 12.19 -6.64 4.92
C GLU A 149 11.69 -6.71 3.46
N LEU A 150 12.04 -7.78 2.73
CA LEU A 150 11.56 -7.98 1.36
C LEU A 150 10.05 -8.29 1.30
N TYR A 151 9.50 -8.91 2.34
CA TYR A 151 8.07 -9.13 2.45
C TYR A 151 7.31 -7.81 2.61
N CYS A 152 7.82 -6.88 3.39
CA CYS A 152 7.22 -5.56 3.55
C CYS A 152 7.34 -4.72 2.26
N ALA A 153 8.47 -4.80 1.56
CA ALA A 153 8.71 -4.06 0.33
C ALA A 153 7.84 -4.53 -0.85
N GLY A 154 7.52 -5.81 -0.94
CA GLY A 154 6.75 -6.39 -2.03
C GLY A 154 5.35 -5.80 -2.19
N PRO A 155 4.47 -5.87 -1.16
CA PRO A 155 3.13 -5.30 -1.21
C PRO A 155 3.13 -3.79 -1.47
N VAL A 156 4.05 -3.02 -0.87
CA VAL A 156 4.14 -1.57 -1.09
C VAL A 156 4.45 -1.25 -2.54
N SER A 157 5.41 -1.94 -3.15
CA SER A 157 5.77 -1.74 -4.56
C SER A 157 4.61 -2.03 -5.51
N TYR A 158 3.85 -3.09 -5.26
CA TYR A 158 2.68 -3.47 -6.05
C TYR A 158 1.54 -2.46 -5.91
N THR A 159 1.28 -2.00 -4.70
CA THR A 159 0.21 -1.05 -4.39
C THR A 159 0.48 0.32 -4.99
N HIS A 160 1.74 0.78 -4.94
CA HIS A 160 2.15 2.05 -5.51
C HIS A 160 1.94 2.09 -7.03
N LEU A 161 2.27 0.99 -7.73
CA LEU A 161 2.00 0.86 -9.16
C LEU A 161 0.49 0.92 -9.49
N ARG A 162 -0.36 0.30 -8.66
CA ARG A 162 -1.82 0.27 -8.85
C ARG A 162 -2.48 1.62 -8.57
N ALA A 163 -2.08 2.31 -7.50
CA ALA A 163 -2.62 3.61 -7.14
C ALA A 163 -2.34 4.66 -8.23
N HIS A 164 -1.14 4.67 -8.81
CA HIS A 164 -0.82 5.55 -9.93
C HIS A 164 -1.55 5.20 -11.24
N GLU A 165 -1.96 3.95 -11.42
CA GLU A 165 -2.75 3.56 -12.60
C GLU A 165 -4.21 4.00 -12.49
N THR A 166 -4.81 4.00 -11.31
CA THR A 166 -6.20 4.45 -11.09
C THR A 166 -6.33 5.97 -11.18
N SER A 167 -5.40 6.74 -10.63
CA SER A 167 -5.41 8.21 -10.70
C SER A 167 -5.05 8.78 -12.09
N ALA A 168 -4.44 8.00 -12.98
CA ALA A 168 -4.13 8.44 -14.35
C ALA A 168 -5.30 8.27 -15.34
N HIS A 169 -6.45 7.80 -14.89
CA HIS A 169 -7.63 7.52 -15.71
C HIS A 169 -8.85 8.41 -15.41
N LEU A 170 -8.71 9.37 -14.48
CA LEU A 170 -9.68 10.45 -14.22
C LEU A 170 -9.20 11.76 -14.82
#